data_43bfcbdaa1265ff0cc79e06282a8a141
#
_entry.id   43bfcbdaa1265ff0cc79e06282a8a141
#
_cell.length_a   1.000
_cell.length_b   1.000
_cell.length_c   1.000
_cell.angle_alpha   90.00
_cell.angle_beta   90.00
_cell.angle_gamma   90.00
#
_symmetry.space_group_name_H-M   'P 1'
#
loop_
_entity.id
_entity.type
_entity.pdbx_description
1 polymer ?
#
loop_
_entity_poly.entity_id
_entity_poly.type
_entity_poly.pdbx_seq_one_letter_code
_entity_poly.pdbx_strand_id
1 'polypeptide(L)'
;MIAGLKKFGFAMAITTLPLAVMAQKNEPVTVVKSATENKVDISIGGRLFTSFLYPDSLEKPVLYPLYTANGIIVSRGFPLNLKPGEPTDHPHHIGLWFNFENLNGLDFWNNSYAIPANKKSQYGWIRTDKIIEATGGKMGVLAYHANWTNQQKDVILEETTRFEFSGNKNQRIIDRVTTLKANVDAVFKDAKDGMLGLRLA
;
A
#
# COMPACT_ATOMS: atom_id res chain seq x y z
N MET A 1 -60.85 -16.09 60.10
CA MET A 1 -59.76 -15.08 60.06
C MET A 1 -58.79 -15.46 58.93
N ILE A 2 -58.88 -14.74 57.78
CA ILE A 2 -58.07 -15.01 56.62
C ILE A 2 -57.09 -13.89 56.50
N ALA A 3 -55.76 -14.20 56.66
CA ALA A 3 -54.68 -13.23 56.57
C ALA A 3 -54.34 -12.95 55.13
N GLY A 4 -54.43 -11.67 54.73
CA GLY A 4 -54.11 -11.23 53.38
C GLY A 4 -52.59 -11.14 53.13
N LEU A 5 -52.08 -11.84 52.10
CA LEU A 5 -50.70 -11.82 51.66
C LEU A 5 -50.47 -10.59 50.76
N LYS A 6 -49.70 -9.61 51.24
CA LYS A 6 -49.28 -8.45 50.41
C LYS A 6 -48.13 -8.87 49.48
N LYS A 7 -48.38 -8.83 48.14
CA LYS A 7 -47.33 -9.00 47.14
C LYS A 7 -46.51 -7.70 47.01
N PHE A 8 -45.22 -7.75 47.34
CA PHE A 8 -44.26 -6.70 47.02
C PHE A 8 -43.72 -6.93 45.61
N GLY A 9 -44.10 -6.06 44.66
CA GLY A 9 -43.50 -6.04 43.35
C GLY A 9 -42.16 -5.26 43.37
N PHE A 10 -41.08 -5.94 43.04
CA PHE A 10 -39.76 -5.31 42.87
C PHE A 10 -39.65 -4.85 41.41
N ALA A 11 -39.73 -3.56 41.17
CA ALA A 11 -39.51 -2.99 39.86
C ALA A 11 -37.96 -2.78 39.64
N MET A 12 -37.33 -3.60 38.83
CA MET A 12 -35.93 -3.46 38.44
C MET A 12 -35.83 -2.43 37.31
N ALA A 13 -35.38 -1.22 37.62
CA ALA A 13 -35.08 -0.18 36.66
C ALA A 13 -33.79 -0.50 35.94
N ILE A 14 -33.86 -0.93 34.68
CA ILE A 14 -32.69 -1.12 33.80
C ILE A 14 -32.29 0.27 33.27
N THR A 15 -31.24 0.87 33.84
CA THR A 15 -30.60 2.07 33.32
C THR A 15 -29.67 1.68 32.15
N THR A 16 -30.09 1.89 30.91
CA THR A 16 -29.22 1.80 29.73
C THR A 16 -28.36 3.04 29.68
N LEU A 17 -27.09 2.93 30.05
CA LEU A 17 -26.09 3.96 29.73
C LEU A 17 -25.85 3.96 28.22
N PRO A 18 -26.00 5.10 27.52
CA PRO A 18 -25.57 5.19 26.13
C PRO A 18 -24.04 5.09 26.07
N LEU A 19 -23.49 4.03 25.48
CA LEU A 19 -22.09 3.98 25.07
C LEU A 19 -21.90 5.00 23.94
N ALA A 20 -21.39 6.18 24.29
CA ALA A 20 -20.92 7.14 23.30
C ALA A 20 -19.69 6.57 22.63
N VAL A 21 -19.85 5.95 21.47
CA VAL A 21 -18.72 5.60 20.58
C VAL A 21 -18.12 6.91 20.06
N MET A 22 -17.08 7.38 20.73
CA MET A 22 -16.30 8.54 20.26
C MET A 22 -15.61 8.13 18.96
N ALA A 23 -16.14 8.55 17.83
CA ALA A 23 -15.49 8.38 16.53
C ALA A 23 -14.11 9.06 16.61
N GLN A 24 -13.05 8.27 16.44
CA GLN A 24 -11.69 8.77 16.54
C GLN A 24 -11.39 9.67 15.33
N LYS A 25 -11.08 10.94 15.60
CA LYS A 25 -10.85 11.96 14.57
C LYS A 25 -9.56 11.64 13.80
N ASN A 26 -9.64 11.64 12.47
CA ASN A 26 -8.46 11.52 11.62
C ASN A 26 -7.49 12.68 11.83
N GLU A 27 -6.18 12.37 11.77
CA GLU A 27 -5.10 13.35 11.78
C GLU A 27 -4.90 13.93 10.36
N PRO A 28 -4.41 15.16 10.21
CA PRO A 28 -4.12 15.74 8.91
C PRO A 28 -3.03 14.94 8.19
N VAL A 29 -3.17 14.81 6.87
CA VAL A 29 -2.22 14.12 5.99
C VAL A 29 -1.50 15.16 5.13
N THR A 30 -0.18 15.00 4.98
CA THR A 30 0.62 15.72 3.99
C THR A 30 1.13 14.74 2.94
N VAL A 31 1.12 15.16 1.67
CA VAL A 31 1.65 14.40 0.53
C VAL A 31 2.58 15.34 -0.23
N VAL A 32 3.88 15.05 -0.20
CA VAL A 32 4.91 15.96 -0.69
C VAL A 32 5.81 15.26 -1.70
N LYS A 33 5.76 15.70 -2.96
CA LYS A 33 6.68 15.23 -4.00
C LYS A 33 8.06 15.85 -3.78
N SER A 34 9.10 15.00 -3.80
CA SER A 34 10.49 15.47 -3.76
C SER A 34 10.81 16.29 -5.03
N ALA A 35 11.62 17.33 -4.85
CA ALA A 35 12.12 18.14 -5.97
C ALA A 35 13.33 17.48 -6.68
N THR A 36 14.02 16.55 -6.02
CA THR A 36 15.29 15.99 -6.48
C THR A 36 15.28 14.48 -6.68
N GLU A 37 14.30 13.78 -6.11
CA GLU A 37 14.21 12.33 -6.15
C GLU A 37 12.88 11.87 -6.73
N ASN A 38 12.86 10.71 -7.34
CA ASN A 38 11.64 10.02 -7.76
C ASN A 38 10.92 9.41 -6.54
N LYS A 39 10.40 10.31 -5.70
CA LYS A 39 9.78 9.99 -4.42
C LYS A 39 8.65 10.97 -4.08
N VAL A 40 7.61 10.45 -3.42
CA VAL A 40 6.56 11.24 -2.77
C VAL A 40 6.44 10.78 -1.32
N ASP A 41 6.61 11.67 -0.36
CA ASP A 41 6.49 11.38 1.07
C ASP A 41 5.05 11.62 1.55
N ILE A 42 4.52 10.67 2.31
CA ILE A 42 3.19 10.72 2.93
C ILE A 42 3.36 10.73 4.44
N SER A 43 2.92 11.80 5.11
CA SER A 43 2.94 11.92 6.57
C SER A 43 1.53 12.10 7.12
N ILE A 44 1.27 11.55 8.30
CA ILE A 44 -0.02 11.63 9.00
C ILE A 44 0.24 12.15 10.43
N GLY A 45 -0.42 13.23 10.82
CA GLY A 45 -0.18 13.89 12.10
C GLY A 45 1.26 14.40 12.25
N GLY A 46 1.89 14.82 11.16
CA GLY A 46 3.27 15.31 11.11
C GLY A 46 4.35 14.21 11.17
N ARG A 47 3.99 12.93 11.19
CA ARG A 47 4.92 11.79 11.21
C ARG A 47 4.88 11.05 9.88
N LEU A 48 6.06 10.69 9.35
CA LEU A 48 6.17 9.89 8.13
C LEU A 48 5.40 8.58 8.31
N PHE A 49 4.50 8.30 7.37
CA PHE A 49 3.77 7.03 7.27
C PHE A 49 4.43 6.11 6.24
N THR A 50 4.69 6.65 5.06
CA THR A 50 5.33 5.90 3.96
C THR A 50 5.87 6.88 2.90
N SER A 51 6.69 6.36 2.00
CA SER A 51 7.10 7.05 0.78
C SER A 51 6.75 6.22 -0.44
N PHE A 52 6.19 6.84 -1.46
CA PHE A 52 6.05 6.24 -2.78
C PHE A 52 7.37 6.41 -3.52
N LEU A 53 8.06 5.31 -3.76
CA LEU A 53 9.36 5.27 -4.43
C LEU A 53 9.19 4.75 -5.86
N TYR A 54 9.71 5.51 -6.84
CA TYR A 54 9.64 5.14 -8.26
C TYR A 54 10.91 5.47 -9.04
N PRO A 55 12.13 5.27 -8.46
CA PRO A 55 13.37 5.50 -9.19
C PRO A 55 13.57 4.42 -10.27
N ASP A 56 14.32 4.74 -11.31
CA ASP A 56 14.62 3.80 -12.40
C ASP A 56 15.44 2.58 -11.96
N SER A 57 16.07 2.66 -10.80
CA SER A 57 16.79 1.54 -10.17
C SER A 57 15.89 0.44 -9.62
N LEU A 58 14.60 0.72 -9.40
CA LEU A 58 13.61 -0.29 -9.02
C LEU A 58 12.86 -0.78 -10.26
N GLU A 59 12.49 -2.03 -10.27
CA GLU A 59 11.74 -2.64 -11.38
C GLU A 59 10.26 -2.25 -11.39
N LYS A 60 9.74 -1.74 -10.27
CA LYS A 60 8.35 -1.30 -10.06
C LYS A 60 8.26 -0.23 -9.00
N PRO A 61 7.21 0.61 -9.00
CA PRO A 61 6.95 1.54 -7.90
C PRO A 61 6.50 0.81 -6.65
N VAL A 62 6.88 1.31 -5.47
CA VAL A 62 6.56 0.71 -4.17
C VAL A 62 6.22 1.77 -3.12
N LEU A 63 5.45 1.40 -2.11
CA LEU A 63 5.34 2.17 -0.87
C LEU A 63 6.32 1.60 0.16
N TYR A 64 7.36 2.37 0.51
CA TYR A 64 8.40 1.96 1.45
C TYR A 64 9.10 3.20 2.06
N PRO A 65 9.48 3.17 3.35
CA PRO A 65 9.07 2.17 4.35
C PRO A 65 7.60 2.35 4.76
N LEU A 66 7.07 1.39 5.52
CA LEU A 66 5.74 1.50 6.12
C LEU A 66 5.88 1.59 7.64
N TYR A 67 5.22 2.58 8.26
CA TYR A 67 5.23 2.80 9.70
C TYR A 67 3.84 2.65 10.31
N THR A 68 3.77 2.09 11.51
CA THR A 68 2.55 2.13 12.33
C THR A 68 2.26 3.57 12.79
N ALA A 69 1.09 3.77 13.40
CA ALA A 69 0.74 5.04 14.04
C ALA A 69 1.72 5.44 15.17
N ASN A 70 2.35 4.47 15.81
CA ASN A 70 3.34 4.68 16.87
C ASN A 70 4.78 4.90 16.34
N GLY A 71 4.97 4.89 15.00
CA GLY A 71 6.28 5.11 14.39
C GLY A 71 7.16 3.86 14.31
N ILE A 72 6.61 2.66 14.56
CA ILE A 72 7.33 1.40 14.39
C ILE A 72 7.31 1.02 12.91
N ILE A 73 8.48 0.73 12.35
CA ILE A 73 8.57 0.24 10.97
C ILE A 73 8.08 -1.22 10.93
N VAL A 74 7.18 -1.51 9.99
CA VAL A 74 6.61 -2.86 9.80
C VAL A 74 7.09 -3.54 8.53
N SER A 75 7.58 -2.79 7.54
CA SER A 75 8.14 -3.35 6.32
C SER A 75 9.57 -3.80 6.52
N ARG A 76 9.94 -4.94 5.90
CA ARG A 76 11.33 -5.43 5.86
C ARG A 76 12.24 -4.39 5.20
N GLY A 77 13.45 -4.22 5.73
CA GLY A 77 14.43 -3.27 5.22
C GLY A 77 15.10 -3.69 3.91
N PHE A 78 15.46 -5.00 3.79
CA PHE A 78 16.09 -5.52 2.58
C PHE A 78 15.17 -5.43 1.35
N PRO A 79 15.66 -5.03 0.15
CA PRO A 79 17.06 -4.71 -0.17
C PRO A 79 17.45 -3.23 0.00
N LEU A 80 16.53 -2.34 0.35
CA LEU A 80 16.77 -0.89 0.34
C LEU A 80 17.49 -0.39 1.59
N ASN A 81 17.24 -1.00 2.74
CA ASN A 81 17.82 -0.61 4.03
C ASN A 81 18.06 -1.85 4.89
N LEU A 82 19.21 -2.50 4.66
CA LEU A 82 19.62 -3.71 5.38
C LEU A 82 19.60 -3.50 6.89
N LYS A 83 18.93 -4.42 7.60
CA LYS A 83 18.94 -4.44 9.06
C LYS A 83 19.48 -5.78 9.57
N PRO A 84 20.23 -5.78 10.68
CA PRO A 84 20.70 -7.01 11.30
C PRO A 84 19.55 -7.94 11.65
N GLY A 85 19.69 -9.23 11.28
CA GLY A 85 18.72 -10.27 11.60
C GLY A 85 17.52 -10.38 10.66
N GLU A 86 17.34 -9.44 9.71
CA GLU A 86 16.30 -9.58 8.68
C GLU A 86 16.72 -10.56 7.57
N PRO A 87 15.79 -11.38 7.03
CA PRO A 87 16.05 -12.23 5.88
C PRO A 87 16.44 -11.40 4.64
N THR A 88 17.42 -11.89 3.86
CA THR A 88 17.89 -11.27 2.62
C THR A 88 17.45 -12.04 1.37
N ASP A 89 16.40 -12.83 1.49
CA ASP A 89 15.73 -13.54 0.41
C ASP A 89 14.80 -12.61 -0.40
N HIS A 90 14.34 -13.06 -1.56
CA HIS A 90 13.33 -12.38 -2.37
C HIS A 90 13.57 -10.85 -2.52
N PRO A 91 14.62 -10.45 -3.25
CA PRO A 91 14.97 -9.01 -3.41
C PRO A 91 13.89 -8.19 -4.13
N HIS A 92 12.93 -8.86 -4.78
CA HIS A 92 11.76 -8.25 -5.41
C HIS A 92 10.61 -7.90 -4.43
N HIS A 93 10.66 -8.39 -3.17
CA HIS A 93 9.65 -8.09 -2.15
C HIS A 93 10.03 -6.83 -1.37
N ILE A 94 9.54 -5.65 -1.80
CA ILE A 94 9.87 -4.35 -1.22
C ILE A 94 8.59 -3.64 -0.75
N GLY A 95 8.43 -3.46 0.57
CA GLY A 95 7.32 -2.72 1.15
C GLY A 95 5.94 -3.23 0.72
N LEU A 96 5.14 -2.35 0.12
CA LEU A 96 3.84 -2.65 -0.50
C LEU A 96 3.94 -2.35 -2.00
N TRP A 97 3.60 -3.33 -2.84
CA TRP A 97 3.67 -3.20 -4.30
C TRP A 97 2.47 -3.86 -4.99
N PHE A 98 2.31 -3.55 -6.29
CA PHE A 98 1.28 -4.13 -7.15
C PHE A 98 1.91 -4.53 -8.49
N ASN A 99 1.79 -5.80 -8.86
CA ASN A 99 2.20 -6.35 -10.16
C ASN A 99 1.68 -7.78 -10.33
N PHE A 100 2.10 -8.48 -11.40
CA PHE A 100 1.64 -9.84 -11.70
C PHE A 100 2.76 -10.69 -12.29
N GLU A 101 2.76 -12.01 -12.01
CA GLU A 101 3.84 -12.90 -12.43
C GLU A 101 3.83 -13.19 -13.94
N ASN A 102 2.67 -13.33 -14.58
CA ASN A 102 2.61 -13.78 -15.97
C ASN A 102 1.63 -12.96 -16.83
N LEU A 103 2.13 -11.85 -17.37
CA LEU A 103 1.44 -11.06 -18.38
C LEU A 103 2.16 -11.23 -19.72
N ASN A 104 1.48 -11.84 -20.72
CA ASN A 104 2.04 -12.13 -22.05
C ASN A 104 3.36 -12.93 -21.99
N GLY A 105 3.55 -13.78 -20.96
CA GLY A 105 4.77 -14.54 -20.75
C GLY A 105 5.90 -13.77 -20.07
N LEU A 106 5.69 -12.51 -19.70
CA LEU A 106 6.65 -11.71 -18.93
C LEU A 106 6.34 -11.76 -17.44
N ASP A 107 7.38 -11.93 -16.64
CA ASP A 107 7.31 -11.93 -15.19
C ASP A 107 7.60 -10.52 -14.65
N PHE A 108 6.56 -9.84 -14.16
CA PHE A 108 6.71 -8.55 -13.48
C PHE A 108 6.88 -8.72 -11.97
N TRP A 109 6.48 -9.86 -11.40
CA TRP A 109 6.51 -10.08 -9.95
C TRP A 109 7.94 -10.31 -9.44
N ASN A 110 8.64 -11.29 -10.02
CA ASN A 110 9.95 -11.71 -9.56
C ASN A 110 11.11 -10.83 -10.05
N ASN A 111 10.85 -9.84 -10.93
CA ASN A 111 11.89 -8.98 -11.45
C ASN A 111 12.58 -8.18 -10.33
N SER A 112 13.91 -8.20 -10.33
CA SER A 112 14.76 -7.52 -9.36
C SER A 112 16.17 -7.31 -9.92
N TYR A 113 16.98 -6.52 -9.25
CA TYR A 113 18.41 -6.34 -9.60
C TYR A 113 19.21 -7.66 -9.64
N ALA A 114 18.75 -8.69 -8.89
CA ALA A 114 19.43 -9.99 -8.82
C ALA A 114 19.20 -10.89 -10.04
N ILE A 115 18.29 -10.55 -10.95
CA ILE A 115 18.08 -11.31 -12.17
C ILE A 115 19.27 -11.15 -13.12
N PRO A 116 19.91 -12.26 -13.55
CA PRO A 116 21.03 -12.20 -14.51
C PRO A 116 20.64 -11.53 -15.82
N ALA A 117 21.58 -10.76 -16.40
CA ALA A 117 21.33 -9.97 -17.61
C ALA A 117 20.77 -10.80 -18.79
N ASN A 118 21.24 -12.04 -18.97
CA ASN A 118 20.81 -12.96 -20.01
C ASN A 118 19.38 -13.53 -19.81
N LYS A 119 18.76 -13.31 -18.63
CA LYS A 119 17.38 -13.69 -18.33
C LYS A 119 16.41 -12.51 -18.32
N LYS A 120 16.91 -11.28 -18.37
CA LYS A 120 16.08 -10.07 -18.25
C LYS A 120 15.00 -9.96 -19.32
N SER A 121 15.16 -10.56 -20.51
CA SER A 121 14.14 -10.58 -21.56
C SER A 121 12.86 -11.33 -21.18
N GLN A 122 12.86 -12.14 -20.12
CA GLN A 122 11.69 -12.85 -19.60
C GLN A 122 10.91 -12.03 -18.56
N TYR A 123 11.37 -10.82 -18.25
CA TYR A 123 10.81 -9.98 -17.20
C TYR A 123 10.22 -8.69 -17.77
N GLY A 124 9.31 -8.11 -16.98
CA GLY A 124 8.73 -6.81 -17.27
C GLY A 124 9.09 -5.76 -16.21
N TRP A 125 8.90 -4.49 -16.57
CA TRP A 125 9.10 -3.33 -15.69
C TRP A 125 7.85 -2.49 -15.60
N ILE A 126 7.61 -1.88 -14.44
CA ILE A 126 6.56 -0.88 -14.25
C ILE A 126 7.24 0.45 -13.98
N ARG A 127 7.09 1.39 -14.90
CA ARG A 127 7.76 2.70 -14.85
C ARG A 127 6.76 3.81 -14.67
N THR A 128 6.82 4.50 -13.52
CA THR A 128 6.03 5.70 -13.29
C THR A 128 6.59 6.83 -14.15
N ASP A 129 5.78 7.36 -15.04
CA ASP A 129 6.14 8.48 -15.91
C ASP A 129 5.54 9.81 -15.42
N LYS A 130 4.45 9.76 -14.67
CA LYS A 130 3.76 10.97 -14.23
C LYS A 130 3.11 10.83 -12.85
N ILE A 131 3.36 11.80 -11.98
CA ILE A 131 2.53 12.06 -10.79
C ILE A 131 1.40 12.98 -11.22
N ILE A 132 0.16 12.48 -11.13
CA ILE A 132 -1.07 13.20 -11.56
C ILE A 132 -1.56 14.09 -10.44
N GLU A 133 -1.54 13.59 -9.20
CA GLU A 133 -2.01 14.30 -8.02
C GLU A 133 -1.13 13.96 -6.81
N ALA A 134 -0.81 14.97 -6.01
CA ALA A 134 -0.13 14.82 -4.72
C ALA A 134 -0.68 15.89 -3.78
N THR A 135 -1.77 15.58 -3.08
CA THR A 135 -2.51 16.57 -2.26
C THR A 135 -2.72 16.03 -0.84
N GLY A 136 -2.54 16.91 0.13
CA GLY A 136 -2.80 16.65 1.55
C GLY A 136 -4.17 17.18 1.99
N GLY A 137 -4.51 16.92 3.27
CA GLY A 137 -5.78 17.38 3.86
C GLY A 137 -6.25 16.50 5.00
N LYS A 138 -7.57 16.33 5.15
CA LYS A 138 -8.16 15.30 6.05
C LYS A 138 -7.88 13.89 5.57
N MET A 139 -7.65 13.75 4.29
CA MET A 139 -7.21 12.57 3.57
C MET A 139 -6.11 13.02 2.61
N GLY A 140 -5.05 12.23 2.49
CA GLY A 140 -3.99 12.44 1.51
C GLY A 140 -4.32 11.69 0.23
N VAL A 141 -4.01 12.28 -0.91
CA VAL A 141 -4.19 11.65 -2.22
C VAL A 141 -2.88 11.66 -2.97
N LEU A 142 -2.54 10.51 -3.52
CA LEU A 142 -1.48 10.34 -4.52
C LEU A 142 -2.07 9.61 -5.72
N ALA A 143 -2.06 10.25 -6.88
CA ALA A 143 -2.39 9.58 -8.14
C ALA A 143 -1.21 9.64 -9.09
N TYR A 144 -0.95 8.52 -9.79
CA TYR A 144 0.14 8.42 -10.74
C TYR A 144 -0.27 7.61 -11.97
N HIS A 145 0.49 7.82 -13.04
CA HIS A 145 0.46 6.99 -14.24
C HIS A 145 1.78 6.23 -14.37
N ALA A 146 1.70 4.97 -14.83
CA ALA A 146 2.86 4.12 -15.07
C ALA A 146 2.63 3.23 -16.28
N ASN A 147 3.73 2.86 -16.94
CA ASN A 147 3.75 1.96 -18.07
C ASN A 147 4.31 0.59 -17.66
N TRP A 148 3.60 -0.47 -17.99
CA TRP A 148 4.07 -1.85 -17.90
C TRP A 148 4.75 -2.21 -19.21
N THR A 149 6.05 -2.47 -19.17
CA THR A 149 6.87 -2.60 -20.37
C THR A 149 7.69 -3.88 -20.39
N ASN A 150 8.07 -4.33 -21.58
CA ASN A 150 9.10 -5.32 -21.78
C ASN A 150 10.51 -4.69 -21.68
N GLN A 151 11.56 -5.48 -21.93
CA GLN A 151 12.96 -5.04 -21.92
C GLN A 151 13.26 -3.97 -23.00
N GLN A 152 12.55 -3.98 -24.12
CA GLN A 152 12.68 -3.02 -25.23
C GLN A 152 11.94 -1.72 -24.96
N LYS A 153 11.23 -1.62 -23.82
CA LYS A 153 10.38 -0.50 -23.42
C LYS A 153 9.07 -0.38 -24.22
N ASP A 154 8.66 -1.44 -24.93
CA ASP A 154 7.33 -1.47 -25.53
C ASP A 154 6.27 -1.53 -24.43
N VAL A 155 5.26 -0.65 -24.52
CA VAL A 155 4.21 -0.52 -23.52
C VAL A 155 3.12 -1.57 -23.78
N ILE A 156 2.92 -2.47 -22.82
CA ILE A 156 1.90 -3.53 -22.85
C ILE A 156 0.62 -3.05 -22.19
N LEU A 157 0.75 -2.47 -20.98
CA LEU A 157 -0.35 -1.87 -20.25
C LEU A 157 0.01 -0.45 -19.79
N GLU A 158 -1.00 0.40 -19.73
CA GLU A 158 -0.98 1.65 -18.97
C GLU A 158 -1.69 1.42 -17.63
N GLU A 159 -1.06 1.87 -16.55
CA GLU A 159 -1.61 1.85 -15.19
C GLU A 159 -1.91 3.27 -14.75
N THR A 160 -3.14 3.50 -14.28
CA THR A 160 -3.48 4.69 -13.50
C THR A 160 -3.90 4.25 -12.12
N THR A 161 -3.14 4.65 -11.12
CA THR A 161 -3.42 4.31 -9.72
C THR A 161 -3.66 5.56 -8.90
N ARG A 162 -4.69 5.50 -8.04
CA ARG A 162 -5.00 6.47 -7.01
C ARG A 162 -4.87 5.78 -5.65
N PHE A 163 -4.06 6.35 -4.79
CA PHE A 163 -4.01 6.05 -3.37
C PHE A 163 -4.74 7.11 -2.57
N GLU A 164 -5.45 6.66 -1.53
CA GLU A 164 -5.99 7.51 -0.49
C GLU A 164 -5.41 7.10 0.86
N PHE A 165 -4.84 8.06 1.57
CA PHE A 165 -4.17 7.85 2.85
C PHE A 165 -4.96 8.55 3.95
N SER A 166 -5.25 7.81 5.01
CA SER A 166 -5.86 8.37 6.21
C SER A 166 -5.36 7.66 7.46
N GLY A 167 -5.66 8.23 8.60
CA GLY A 167 -5.29 7.60 9.86
C GLY A 167 -5.51 8.51 11.07
N ASN A 168 -5.27 7.94 12.23
CA ASN A 168 -5.37 8.60 13.51
C ASN A 168 -4.25 8.12 14.43
N LYS A 169 -4.33 8.39 15.73
CA LYS A 169 -3.29 8.00 16.70
C LYS A 169 -3.06 6.49 16.80
N ASN A 170 -4.00 5.65 16.32
CA ASN A 170 -3.97 4.21 16.50
C ASN A 170 -3.84 3.41 15.21
N GLN A 171 -4.17 4.02 14.06
CA GLN A 171 -4.23 3.28 12.80
C GLN A 171 -3.73 4.10 11.62
N ARG A 172 -3.32 3.40 10.58
CA ARG A 172 -2.96 3.89 9.26
C ARG A 172 -3.76 3.12 8.21
N ILE A 173 -4.30 3.83 7.23
CA ILE A 173 -5.15 3.26 6.19
C ILE A 173 -4.57 3.67 4.84
N ILE A 174 -4.49 2.72 3.93
CA ILE A 174 -4.14 2.91 2.52
C ILE A 174 -5.27 2.28 1.71
N ASP A 175 -5.99 3.10 0.97
CA ASP A 175 -6.90 2.63 -0.07
C ASP A 175 -6.22 2.77 -1.42
N ARG A 176 -6.36 1.75 -2.28
CA ARG A 176 -5.79 1.73 -3.62
C ARG A 176 -6.87 1.43 -4.64
N VAL A 177 -6.99 2.28 -5.65
CA VAL A 177 -7.79 2.03 -6.84
C VAL A 177 -6.86 2.06 -8.05
N THR A 178 -6.85 0.99 -8.83
CA THR A 178 -6.00 0.85 -10.02
C THR A 178 -6.85 0.54 -11.24
N THR A 179 -6.62 1.28 -12.31
CA THR A 179 -7.13 1.00 -13.64
C THR A 179 -5.97 0.56 -14.52
N LEU A 180 -6.12 -0.59 -15.18
CA LEU A 180 -5.20 -1.08 -16.20
C LEU A 180 -5.87 -0.95 -17.57
N LYS A 181 -5.15 -0.36 -18.51
CA LYS A 181 -5.58 -0.23 -19.92
C LYS A 181 -4.58 -0.98 -20.79
N ALA A 182 -5.06 -1.93 -21.56
CA ALA A 182 -4.25 -2.69 -22.51
C ALA A 182 -3.96 -1.88 -23.78
N ASN A 183 -2.70 -1.82 -24.18
CA ASN A 183 -2.26 -1.21 -25.45
C ASN A 183 -2.05 -2.24 -26.55
N VAL A 184 -1.94 -3.51 -26.14
CA VAL A 184 -1.88 -4.70 -27.00
C VAL A 184 -2.77 -5.77 -26.39
N ASP A 185 -2.97 -6.88 -27.06
CA ASP A 185 -3.65 -8.04 -26.46
C ASP A 185 -2.93 -8.44 -25.18
N ALA A 186 -3.63 -8.37 -24.04
CA ALA A 186 -3.08 -8.63 -22.72
C ALA A 186 -3.68 -9.91 -22.13
N VAL A 187 -2.83 -10.92 -21.96
CA VAL A 187 -3.21 -12.23 -21.43
C VAL A 187 -2.53 -12.42 -20.07
N PHE A 188 -3.32 -12.36 -19.00
CA PHE A 188 -2.90 -12.78 -17.68
C PHE A 188 -3.10 -14.28 -17.55
N LYS A 189 -2.02 -15.05 -17.55
CA LYS A 189 -2.10 -16.50 -17.35
C LYS A 189 -2.16 -16.80 -15.85
N ASP A 190 -2.81 -17.90 -15.50
CA ASP A 190 -2.81 -18.39 -14.13
C ASP A 190 -1.37 -18.54 -13.62
N ALA A 191 -1.09 -17.96 -12.47
CA ALA A 191 0.24 -17.86 -11.88
C ALA A 191 0.13 -17.90 -10.36
N LYS A 192 1.25 -18.27 -9.72
CA LYS A 192 1.30 -18.38 -8.27
C LYS A 192 1.22 -17.01 -7.59
N ASP A 193 1.86 -15.98 -8.17
CA ASP A 193 2.14 -14.71 -7.53
C ASP A 193 1.48 -13.52 -8.26
N GLY A 194 0.74 -12.72 -7.52
CA GLY A 194 0.02 -11.51 -7.91
C GLY A 194 -1.17 -11.28 -6.97
N MET A 195 -1.83 -10.16 -6.95
CA MET A 195 -1.62 -8.86 -7.61
C MET A 195 -0.97 -7.85 -6.67
N LEU A 196 -1.23 -7.98 -5.33
CA LEU A 196 -0.78 -7.07 -4.29
C LEU A 196 0.13 -7.81 -3.32
N GLY A 197 1.33 -7.30 -3.10
CA GLY A 197 2.29 -7.84 -2.16
C GLY A 197 2.64 -6.87 -1.04
N LEU A 198 2.77 -7.39 0.17
CA LEU A 198 3.28 -6.69 1.34
C LEU A 198 4.35 -7.53 2.01
N ARG A 199 5.57 -7.01 2.11
CA ARG A 199 6.66 -7.68 2.83
C ARG A 199 6.87 -7.06 4.21
N LEU A 200 6.55 -7.81 5.22
CA LEU A 200 6.80 -7.45 6.62
C LEU A 200 8.21 -7.85 7.05
N ALA A 201 8.68 -7.18 8.12
CA ALA A 201 9.95 -7.47 8.79
C ALA A 201 9.90 -8.79 9.55
#